data_4671747d3b0d0d363aac20cb689fe934
#
_entry.id   4671747d3b0d0d363aac20cb689fe934
#
_cell.length_a   1.000
_cell.length_b   1.000
_cell.length_c   1.000
_cell.angle_alpha   90.00
_cell.angle_beta   90.00
_cell.angle_gamma   90.00
#
_symmetry.space_group_name_H-M   'P 1'
#
loop_
_entity.id
_entity.type
_entity.pdbx_description
1 polymer ?
#
loop_
_entity_poly.entity_id
_entity_poly.type
_entity_poly.pdbx_seq_one_letter_code
_entity_poly.pdbx_strand_id
1 'polypeptide(L)'
;INIRHAKKAIEEGADGLILVCAGAGGHAGTLSPFALVREVREFFDGPIALSGSISEGSSILSALALGADFAYVGTKFIATSEANASPGYKQMIVDSKADDIMYSATFTGVHGNYLRPSVEAAGLNPEEHMSGSKDSMNFGSSATKAWKDIWGSGQGIGNINQVKSVGDVVDDLEQEY
;
A
#
# COMPACT_ATOMS: atom_id res chain seq x y z
N ILE A 1 -10.09 5.80 -3.00
CA ILE A 1 -9.64 6.21 -1.67
C ILE A 1 -10.73 6.86 -0.81
N ASN A 2 -11.89 7.22 -1.40
CA ASN A 2 -13.04 7.81 -0.70
C ASN A 2 -14.32 7.65 -1.54
N ILE A 3 -15.48 7.98 -0.94
CA ILE A 3 -16.82 7.85 -1.56
C ILE A 3 -16.95 8.70 -2.83
N ARG A 4 -16.42 9.94 -2.81
CA ARG A 4 -16.47 10.82 -3.98
C ARG A 4 -15.77 10.19 -5.19
N HIS A 5 -14.60 9.59 -4.98
CA HIS A 5 -13.86 8.91 -6.07
C HIS A 5 -14.58 7.65 -6.53
N ALA A 6 -15.19 6.88 -5.62
CA ALA A 6 -15.98 5.70 -5.97
C ALA A 6 -17.16 6.09 -6.88
N LYS A 7 -17.98 7.07 -6.47
CA LYS A 7 -19.12 7.55 -7.28
C LYS A 7 -18.69 8.07 -8.64
N LYS A 8 -17.60 8.88 -8.69
CA LYS A 8 -17.08 9.38 -9.96
C LYS A 8 -16.62 8.24 -10.89
N ALA A 9 -15.93 7.22 -10.37
CA ALA A 9 -15.50 6.09 -11.19
C ALA A 9 -16.71 5.34 -11.81
N ILE A 10 -17.78 5.15 -11.05
CA ILE A 10 -19.01 4.53 -11.52
C ILE A 10 -19.70 5.39 -12.60
N GLU A 11 -19.79 6.70 -12.38
CA GLU A 11 -20.31 7.68 -13.35
C GLU A 11 -19.55 7.64 -14.68
N GLU A 12 -18.22 7.40 -14.63
CA GLU A 12 -17.35 7.25 -15.80
C GLU A 12 -17.39 5.83 -16.42
N GLY A 13 -18.23 4.92 -15.90
CA GLY A 13 -18.47 3.59 -16.44
C GLY A 13 -17.58 2.47 -15.91
N ALA A 14 -17.00 2.60 -14.72
CA ALA A 14 -16.24 1.51 -14.12
C ALA A 14 -17.17 0.34 -13.74
N ASP A 15 -16.83 -0.88 -14.17
CA ASP A 15 -17.55 -2.12 -13.85
C ASP A 15 -17.27 -2.63 -12.44
N GLY A 16 -16.11 -2.26 -11.86
CA GLY A 16 -15.68 -2.64 -10.53
C GLY A 16 -14.79 -1.59 -9.88
N LEU A 17 -14.58 -1.71 -8.59
CA LEU A 17 -13.79 -0.74 -7.81
C LEU A 17 -12.65 -1.42 -7.05
N ILE A 18 -11.47 -0.80 -7.08
CA ILE A 18 -10.40 -1.11 -6.13
C ILE A 18 -10.43 -0.05 -5.03
N LEU A 19 -10.82 -0.43 -3.83
CA LEU A 19 -10.86 0.46 -2.68
C LEU A 19 -9.48 0.48 -1.99
N VAL A 20 -8.75 1.58 -2.18
CA VAL A 20 -7.41 1.76 -1.63
C VAL A 20 -7.53 2.48 -0.30
N CYS A 21 -7.54 1.70 0.77
CA CYS A 21 -7.77 2.14 2.15
C CYS A 21 -6.49 2.52 2.88
N ALA A 22 -6.63 2.94 4.13
CA ALA A 22 -5.51 3.18 5.03
C ALA A 22 -4.57 1.95 5.08
N GLY A 23 -3.28 2.19 5.08
CA GLY A 23 -2.25 1.15 5.13
C GLY A 23 -1.90 0.47 3.81
N ALA A 24 -2.52 0.86 2.68
CA ALA A 24 -2.06 0.41 1.36
C ALA A 24 -0.70 1.05 1.01
N GLY A 25 0.21 0.29 0.39
CA GLY A 25 1.52 0.79 -0.05
C GLY A 25 1.41 1.74 -1.25
N GLY A 26 2.32 2.70 -1.34
CA GLY A 26 2.24 3.76 -2.35
C GLY A 26 1.08 4.71 -2.10
N HIS A 27 0.50 5.30 -3.15
CA HIS A 27 -0.63 6.22 -3.02
C HIS A 27 -1.82 5.55 -2.34
N ALA A 28 -2.28 6.12 -1.23
CA ALA A 28 -3.33 5.54 -0.41
C ALA A 28 -4.24 6.61 0.21
N GLY A 29 -5.45 6.18 0.58
CA GLY A 29 -6.35 6.97 1.41
C GLY A 29 -6.07 6.78 2.90
N THR A 30 -6.81 7.52 3.72
CA THR A 30 -6.75 7.45 5.18
C THR A 30 -7.98 6.76 5.79
N LEU A 31 -8.97 6.42 4.97
CA LEU A 31 -10.18 5.76 5.45
C LEU A 31 -9.90 4.31 5.80
N SER A 32 -10.44 3.90 6.94
CA SER A 32 -10.46 2.50 7.36
C SER A 32 -11.25 1.65 6.35
N PRO A 33 -10.79 0.42 6.02
CA PRO A 33 -11.55 -0.51 5.19
C PRO A 33 -12.93 -0.83 5.80
N PHE A 34 -13.03 -0.90 7.12
CA PHE A 34 -14.30 -1.14 7.85
C PHE A 34 -15.36 -0.07 7.58
N ALA A 35 -14.93 1.19 7.36
CA ALA A 35 -15.84 2.27 7.00
C ALA A 35 -16.10 2.30 5.50
N LEU A 36 -15.05 2.38 4.69
CA LEU A 36 -15.17 2.65 3.26
C LEU A 36 -15.92 1.55 2.50
N VAL A 37 -15.66 0.27 2.78
CA VAL A 37 -16.35 -0.84 2.10
C VAL A 37 -17.84 -0.79 2.37
N ARG A 38 -18.24 -0.57 3.62
CA ARG A 38 -19.66 -0.52 4.00
C ARG A 38 -20.41 0.63 3.35
N GLU A 39 -19.80 1.83 3.36
CA GLU A 39 -20.39 3.01 2.72
C GLU A 39 -20.49 2.84 1.19
N VAL A 40 -19.52 2.23 0.54
CA VAL A 40 -19.54 1.97 -0.91
C VAL A 40 -20.65 0.97 -1.24
N ARG A 41 -20.84 -0.07 -0.43
CA ARG A 41 -21.89 -1.08 -0.61
C ARG A 41 -23.33 -0.53 -0.49
N GLU A 42 -23.51 0.66 0.09
CA GLU A 42 -24.83 1.30 0.13
C GLU A 42 -25.34 1.72 -1.26
N PHE A 43 -24.44 1.91 -2.24
CA PHE A 43 -24.81 2.39 -3.58
C PHE A 43 -24.14 1.63 -4.73
N PHE A 44 -23.34 0.59 -4.46
CA PHE A 44 -22.62 -0.16 -5.49
C PHE A 44 -22.61 -1.66 -5.21
N ASP A 45 -23.27 -2.43 -6.09
CA ASP A 45 -23.37 -3.89 -6.02
C ASP A 45 -22.33 -4.61 -6.90
N GLY A 46 -21.55 -3.87 -7.69
CA GLY A 46 -20.53 -4.42 -8.58
C GLY A 46 -19.29 -4.94 -7.81
N PRO A 47 -18.32 -5.54 -8.52
CA PRO A 47 -17.15 -6.13 -7.92
C PRO A 47 -16.29 -5.11 -7.16
N ILE A 48 -15.89 -5.44 -5.93
CA ILE A 48 -14.98 -4.66 -5.09
C ILE A 48 -13.75 -5.49 -4.75
N ALA A 49 -12.56 -4.95 -5.06
CA ALA A 49 -11.30 -5.41 -4.52
C ALA A 49 -10.85 -4.47 -3.39
N LEU A 50 -10.57 -5.03 -2.21
CA LEU A 50 -10.08 -4.26 -1.07
C LEU A 50 -8.56 -4.29 -1.00
N SER A 51 -7.95 -3.11 -0.91
CA SER A 51 -6.51 -2.90 -0.71
C SER A 51 -6.24 -2.11 0.56
N GLY A 52 -5.25 -2.54 1.33
CA GLY A 52 -4.79 -1.88 2.56
C GLY A 52 -4.43 -2.89 3.63
N SER A 53 -3.15 -3.00 3.96
CA SER A 53 -2.62 -3.87 5.02
C SER A 53 -2.93 -5.37 4.88
N ILE A 54 -3.21 -5.85 3.66
CA ILE A 54 -3.52 -7.25 3.40
C ILE A 54 -2.21 -8.00 3.10
N SER A 55 -1.84 -8.94 3.97
CA SER A 55 -0.59 -9.71 3.88
C SER A 55 -0.69 -11.15 4.39
N GLU A 56 -1.86 -11.58 4.84
CA GLU A 56 -2.13 -12.93 5.37
C GLU A 56 -3.50 -13.43 4.89
N GLY A 57 -3.71 -14.75 4.92
CA GLY A 57 -5.00 -15.37 4.60
C GLY A 57 -6.15 -14.87 5.47
N SER A 58 -5.89 -14.65 6.77
CA SER A 58 -6.86 -14.07 7.71
C SER A 58 -7.29 -12.65 7.33
N SER A 59 -6.40 -11.84 6.73
CA SER A 59 -6.76 -10.51 6.22
C SER A 59 -7.56 -10.58 4.91
N ILE A 60 -7.33 -11.60 4.09
CA ILE A 60 -8.18 -11.90 2.92
C ILE A 60 -9.59 -12.27 3.37
N LEU A 61 -9.72 -13.19 4.32
CA LEU A 61 -11.01 -13.56 4.90
C LEU A 61 -11.74 -12.34 5.49
N SER A 62 -11.01 -11.47 6.17
CA SER A 62 -11.56 -10.23 6.73
C SER A 62 -12.08 -9.29 5.64
N ALA A 63 -11.38 -9.16 4.50
CA ALA A 63 -11.83 -8.36 3.37
C ALA A 63 -13.17 -8.87 2.81
N LEU A 64 -13.32 -10.18 2.66
CA LEU A 64 -14.57 -10.81 2.21
C LEU A 64 -15.69 -10.63 3.24
N ALA A 65 -15.39 -10.78 4.53
CA ALA A 65 -16.37 -10.58 5.59
C ALA A 65 -16.87 -9.13 5.68
N LEU A 66 -16.06 -8.14 5.28
CA LEU A 66 -16.47 -6.73 5.16
C LEU A 66 -17.43 -6.48 3.98
N GLY A 67 -17.47 -7.38 3.00
CA GLY A 67 -18.31 -7.28 1.80
C GLY A 67 -17.53 -6.97 0.52
N ALA A 68 -16.19 -7.06 0.51
CA ALA A 68 -15.41 -7.07 -0.71
C ALA A 68 -15.53 -8.45 -1.40
N ASP A 69 -15.35 -8.50 -2.72
CA ASP A 69 -15.33 -9.75 -3.49
C ASP A 69 -13.90 -10.28 -3.65
N PHE A 70 -12.91 -9.39 -3.57
CA PHE A 70 -11.50 -9.71 -3.74
C PHE A 70 -10.64 -8.95 -2.72
N ALA A 71 -9.49 -9.54 -2.40
CA ALA A 71 -8.41 -8.88 -1.68
C ALA A 71 -7.27 -8.52 -2.65
N TYR A 72 -6.76 -7.29 -2.55
CA TYR A 72 -5.66 -6.79 -3.37
C TYR A 72 -4.37 -6.76 -2.53
N VAL A 73 -3.48 -7.70 -2.78
CA VAL A 73 -2.22 -7.90 -2.04
C VAL A 73 -1.05 -7.34 -2.85
N GLY A 74 -0.29 -6.40 -2.31
CA GLY A 74 0.84 -5.76 -3.00
C GLY A 74 2.19 -6.09 -2.37
N THR A 75 2.46 -5.57 -1.18
CA THR A 75 3.78 -5.58 -0.53
C THR A 75 4.36 -7.00 -0.37
N LYS A 76 3.54 -7.99 -0.01
CA LYS A 76 3.97 -9.39 0.14
C LYS A 76 4.58 -9.94 -1.16
N PHE A 77 4.01 -9.57 -2.33
CA PHE A 77 4.53 -9.99 -3.63
C PHE A 77 5.77 -9.21 -4.10
N ILE A 78 6.06 -8.02 -3.54
CA ILE A 78 7.34 -7.35 -3.80
C ILE A 78 8.48 -8.16 -3.19
N ALA A 79 8.28 -8.77 -2.03
CA ALA A 79 9.25 -9.62 -1.34
C ALA A 79 9.24 -11.07 -1.89
N THR A 80 9.12 -11.24 -3.20
CA THR A 80 9.23 -12.57 -3.85
C THR A 80 10.48 -12.67 -4.72
N SER A 81 10.95 -13.89 -4.95
CA SER A 81 12.13 -14.14 -5.79
C SER A 81 11.91 -13.63 -7.22
N GLU A 82 10.69 -13.75 -7.74
CA GLU A 82 10.31 -13.41 -9.11
C GLU A 82 10.07 -11.90 -9.32
N ALA A 83 9.78 -11.15 -8.26
CA ALA A 83 9.55 -9.71 -8.39
C ALA A 83 10.79 -8.99 -8.90
N ASN A 84 10.61 -8.07 -9.84
CA ASN A 84 11.69 -7.23 -10.37
C ASN A 84 12.03 -6.05 -9.43
N ALA A 85 12.03 -6.29 -8.12
CA ALA A 85 12.48 -5.35 -7.10
C ALA A 85 13.94 -5.60 -6.76
N SER A 86 14.68 -4.56 -6.38
CA SER A 86 16.09 -4.71 -5.98
C SER A 86 16.20 -5.59 -4.73
N PRO A 87 17.32 -6.34 -4.56
CA PRO A 87 17.53 -7.14 -3.35
C PRO A 87 17.44 -6.32 -2.07
N GLY A 88 17.93 -5.07 -2.08
CA GLY A 88 17.84 -4.16 -0.93
C GLY A 88 16.40 -3.79 -0.58
N TYR A 89 15.52 -3.61 -1.58
CA TYR A 89 14.10 -3.34 -1.33
C TYR A 89 13.41 -4.55 -0.69
N LYS A 90 13.63 -5.74 -1.24
CA LYS A 90 13.06 -6.98 -0.70
C LYS A 90 13.52 -7.23 0.74
N GLN A 91 14.82 -7.03 1.02
CA GLN A 91 15.35 -7.20 2.36
C GLN A 91 14.80 -6.15 3.33
N MET A 92 14.70 -4.89 2.91
CA MET A 92 14.11 -3.83 3.74
C MET A 92 12.65 -4.12 4.09
N ILE A 93 11.87 -4.73 3.19
CA ILE A 93 10.50 -5.19 3.50
C ILE A 93 10.53 -6.24 4.62
N VAL A 94 11.44 -7.21 4.54
CA VAL A 94 11.56 -8.29 5.54
C VAL A 94 11.98 -7.76 6.92
N ASP A 95 12.85 -6.75 6.94
CA ASP A 95 13.42 -6.21 8.17
C ASP A 95 12.52 -5.15 8.85
N SER A 96 11.50 -4.64 8.15
CA SER A 96 10.65 -3.54 8.62
C SER A 96 9.36 -4.03 9.30
N LYS A 97 8.74 -3.13 10.07
CA LYS A 97 7.47 -3.31 10.75
C LYS A 97 6.48 -2.20 10.37
N ALA A 98 5.23 -2.31 10.83
CA ALA A 98 4.18 -1.34 10.52
C ALA A 98 4.57 0.10 10.91
N ASP A 99 5.30 0.28 12.01
CA ASP A 99 5.77 1.59 12.50
C ASP A 99 6.86 2.22 11.61
N ASP A 100 7.48 1.42 10.74
CA ASP A 100 8.44 1.90 9.74
C ASP A 100 7.75 2.45 8.48
N ILE A 101 6.42 2.45 8.43
CA ILE A 101 5.65 3.02 7.32
C ILE A 101 5.26 4.45 7.63
N MET A 102 5.76 5.38 6.83
CA MET A 102 5.40 6.79 6.92
C MET A 102 4.40 7.18 5.83
N TYR A 103 3.41 8.02 6.19
CA TYR A 103 2.42 8.54 5.26
C TYR A 103 2.77 10.00 4.91
N SER A 104 3.06 10.26 3.65
CA SER A 104 3.56 11.57 3.21
C SER A 104 3.12 11.90 1.78
N ALA A 105 2.93 13.19 1.49
CA ALA A 105 2.74 13.71 0.14
C ALA A 105 4.02 14.31 -0.45
N THR A 106 5.09 14.40 0.32
CA THR A 106 6.30 15.16 -0.07
C THR A 106 6.98 14.62 -1.32
N PHE A 107 6.99 13.30 -1.51
CA PHE A 107 7.76 12.67 -2.59
C PHE A 107 7.08 12.79 -3.96
N THR A 108 5.75 12.85 -4.00
CA THR A 108 4.99 12.77 -5.25
C THR A 108 3.95 13.86 -5.41
N GLY A 109 3.73 14.66 -4.37
CA GLY A 109 2.62 15.61 -4.29
C GLY A 109 1.27 14.97 -3.97
N VAL A 110 1.21 13.64 -3.88
CA VAL A 110 0.03 12.86 -3.48
C VAL A 110 0.40 12.01 -2.29
N HIS A 111 -0.48 11.96 -1.30
CA HIS A 111 -0.24 11.18 -0.09
C HIS A 111 -0.11 9.67 -0.38
N GLY A 112 0.90 9.06 0.20
CA GLY A 112 1.18 7.65 0.08
C GLY A 112 1.98 7.11 1.26
N ASN A 113 2.06 5.78 1.34
CA ASN A 113 2.81 5.05 2.35
C ASN A 113 4.16 4.62 1.79
N TYR A 114 5.22 4.97 2.50
CA TYR A 114 6.62 4.73 2.14
C TYR A 114 7.38 4.10 3.29
N LEU A 115 8.41 3.33 2.97
CA LEU A 115 9.37 2.78 3.93
C LEU A 115 10.26 3.89 4.49
N ARG A 116 10.12 4.22 5.77
CA ARG A 116 10.97 5.19 6.49
C ARG A 116 12.47 4.88 6.32
N PRO A 117 12.94 3.64 6.49
CA PRO A 117 14.37 3.33 6.27
C PRO A 117 14.87 3.64 4.86
N SER A 118 14.01 3.57 3.83
CA SER A 118 14.41 3.94 2.46
C SER A 118 14.60 5.45 2.31
N VAL A 119 13.80 6.25 3.02
CA VAL A 119 13.94 7.72 3.07
C VAL A 119 15.24 8.11 3.75
N GLU A 120 15.57 7.47 4.87
CA GLU A 120 16.83 7.66 5.61
C GLU A 120 18.04 7.24 4.78
N ALA A 121 17.97 6.09 4.09
CA ALA A 121 19.01 5.61 3.20
C ALA A 121 19.25 6.54 1.99
N ALA A 122 18.21 7.26 1.57
CA ALA A 122 18.32 8.31 0.54
C ALA A 122 18.92 9.62 1.07
N GLY A 123 19.29 9.68 2.36
CA GLY A 123 19.90 10.86 3.00
C GLY A 123 18.90 11.95 3.39
N LEU A 124 17.61 11.60 3.47
CA LEU A 124 16.53 12.52 3.85
C LEU A 124 16.13 12.29 5.32
N ASN A 125 15.68 13.34 5.99
CA ASN A 125 15.13 13.24 7.34
C ASN A 125 13.61 12.95 7.27
N PRO A 126 13.12 11.76 7.68
CA PRO A 126 11.70 11.42 7.62
C PRO A 126 10.79 12.41 8.34
N GLU A 127 11.21 12.96 9.47
CA GLU A 127 10.40 13.88 10.28
C GLU A 127 10.09 15.19 9.54
N GLU A 128 11.02 15.70 8.74
CA GLU A 128 10.81 16.88 7.90
C GLU A 128 9.82 16.63 6.77
N HIS A 129 9.66 15.38 6.38
CA HIS A 129 8.81 14.95 5.26
C HIS A 129 7.44 14.39 5.69
N MET A 130 7.16 14.26 6.98
CA MET A 130 5.85 13.83 7.49
C MET A 130 4.80 14.96 7.41
N SER A 131 5.20 16.23 7.56
CA SER A 131 4.28 17.37 7.67
C SER A 131 3.72 17.90 6.34
N GLY A 132 4.13 17.34 5.20
CA GLY A 132 3.47 17.55 3.90
C GLY A 132 3.40 18.98 3.37
N SER A 133 4.28 19.90 3.77
CA SER A 133 4.30 21.24 3.17
C SER A 133 5.00 21.18 1.80
N LYS A 134 4.33 21.71 0.77
CA LYS A 134 4.88 21.83 -0.60
C LYS A 134 6.17 22.65 -0.68
N ASP A 135 6.47 23.45 0.34
CA ASP A 135 7.62 24.35 0.37
C ASP A 135 8.95 23.63 0.65
N SER A 136 8.92 22.35 1.06
CA SER A 136 10.13 21.54 1.26
C SER A 136 10.64 20.83 0.01
N MET A 137 10.01 21.00 -1.14
CA MET A 137 10.39 20.36 -2.42
C MET A 137 11.59 21.06 -3.12
N ASN A 138 12.57 21.53 -2.39
CA ASN A 138 13.82 21.97 -3.00
C ASN A 138 14.79 20.78 -3.08
N PHE A 139 14.41 19.75 -3.85
CA PHE A 139 15.36 18.77 -4.33
C PHE A 139 16.27 19.51 -5.31
N GLY A 140 17.46 19.92 -4.87
CA GLY A 140 18.49 20.42 -5.76
C GLY A 140 18.70 19.50 -6.97
N SER A 141 19.56 19.82 -7.90
CA SER A 141 19.79 19.10 -9.18
C SER A 141 19.99 17.56 -9.11
N SER A 142 19.89 16.96 -7.94
CA SER A 142 19.88 15.50 -7.67
C SER A 142 18.47 14.88 -7.52
N ALA A 143 17.40 15.64 -7.73
CA ALA A 143 16.01 15.20 -7.55
C ALA A 143 15.55 14.03 -8.44
N THR A 144 16.33 13.62 -9.39
CA THR A 144 15.99 12.58 -10.36
C THR A 144 15.94 11.16 -9.80
N LYS A 145 16.31 10.94 -8.54
CA LYS A 145 16.44 9.59 -7.97
C LYS A 145 15.43 9.25 -6.87
N ALA A 146 14.64 10.17 -6.37
CA ALA A 146 13.70 9.92 -5.28
C ALA A 146 12.75 8.75 -5.58
N TRP A 147 12.25 8.63 -6.80
CA TRP A 147 11.40 7.52 -7.24
C TRP A 147 12.09 6.15 -7.29
N LYS A 148 13.40 6.15 -7.45
CA LYS A 148 14.17 4.91 -7.55
C LYS A 148 14.58 4.38 -6.17
N ASP A 149 14.80 5.27 -5.22
CA ASP A 149 15.46 4.98 -3.95
C ASP A 149 14.51 5.11 -2.74
N ILE A 150 13.33 5.76 -2.90
CA ILE A 150 12.27 5.83 -1.88
C ILE A 150 11.17 4.83 -2.23
N TRP A 151 10.99 3.84 -1.36
CA TRP A 151 10.18 2.67 -1.66
C TRP A 151 8.83 2.70 -0.96
N GLY A 152 7.75 2.41 -1.73
CA GLY A 152 6.41 2.29 -1.19
C GLY A 152 6.19 0.94 -0.52
N SER A 153 5.50 0.92 0.61
CA SER A 153 5.07 -0.32 1.27
C SER A 153 3.82 -0.09 2.10
N GLY A 154 3.00 -1.13 2.23
CA GLY A 154 1.81 -1.11 3.07
C GLY A 154 2.10 -1.50 4.52
N GLN A 155 1.20 -1.13 5.43
CA GLN A 155 1.35 -1.40 6.88
C GLN A 155 1.26 -2.89 7.25
N GLY A 156 0.78 -3.76 6.34
CA GLY A 156 0.84 -5.23 6.54
C GLY A 156 2.24 -5.83 6.46
N ILE A 157 3.28 -5.01 6.32
CA ILE A 157 4.68 -5.42 6.15
C ILE A 157 5.20 -6.30 7.29
N GLY A 158 4.73 -6.07 8.53
CA GLY A 158 5.21 -6.76 9.73
C GLY A 158 5.06 -8.28 9.73
N ASN A 159 4.24 -8.81 8.82
CA ASN A 159 3.97 -10.25 8.65
C ASN A 159 4.80 -10.86 7.49
N ILE A 160 5.72 -10.10 6.90
CA ILE A 160 6.59 -10.57 5.82
C ILE A 160 7.99 -10.81 6.41
N ASN A 161 8.30 -12.09 6.67
CA ASN A 161 9.50 -12.46 7.43
C ASN A 161 10.65 -13.01 6.57
N GLN A 162 10.40 -13.24 5.28
CA GLN A 162 11.40 -13.76 4.35
C GLN A 162 10.99 -13.50 2.89
N VAL A 163 11.97 -13.53 2.01
CA VAL A 163 11.75 -13.56 0.57
C VAL A 163 11.41 -14.99 0.17
N LYS A 164 10.25 -15.23 -0.44
CA LYS A 164 9.75 -16.53 -0.89
C LYS A 164 9.54 -16.55 -2.40
N SER A 165 9.24 -17.70 -2.98
CA SER A 165 8.66 -17.78 -4.32
C SER A 165 7.21 -17.29 -4.32
N VAL A 166 6.70 -16.87 -5.48
CA VAL A 166 5.27 -16.52 -5.63
C VAL A 166 4.39 -17.72 -5.27
N GLY A 167 4.79 -18.94 -5.67
CA GLY A 167 4.08 -20.18 -5.34
C GLY A 167 3.94 -20.35 -3.84
N ASP A 168 5.05 -20.29 -3.09
CA ASP A 168 5.03 -20.43 -1.62
C ASP A 168 4.19 -19.33 -0.95
N VAL A 169 4.21 -18.10 -1.49
CA VAL A 169 3.37 -17.01 -0.96
C VAL A 169 1.88 -17.30 -1.15
N VAL A 170 1.50 -17.85 -2.31
CA VAL A 170 0.10 -18.24 -2.59
C VAL A 170 -0.32 -19.39 -1.68
N ASP A 171 0.52 -20.42 -1.53
CA ASP A 171 0.27 -21.57 -0.67
C ASP A 171 0.10 -21.14 0.80
N ASP A 172 0.96 -20.22 1.31
CA ASP A 172 0.81 -19.65 2.64
C ASP A 172 -0.54 -18.94 2.80
N LEU A 173 -0.90 -18.05 1.85
CA LEU A 173 -2.15 -17.29 1.90
C LEU A 173 -3.38 -18.23 1.89
N GLU A 174 -3.32 -19.32 1.13
CA GLU A 174 -4.39 -20.33 1.09
C GLU A 174 -4.49 -21.10 2.40
N GLN A 175 -3.36 -21.47 3.02
CA GLN A 175 -3.35 -22.19 4.31
C GLN A 175 -3.81 -21.31 5.48
N GLU A 176 -3.54 -19.99 5.40
CA GLU A 176 -3.93 -19.02 6.43
C GLU A 176 -5.38 -18.55 6.29
N TYR A 177 -6.02 -18.78 5.15
CA TYR A 177 -7.41 -18.43 4.84
C TYR A 177 -8.40 -19.39 5.52
#